data_cc9c4765d8b6aa5dd4dec0d1c0694e43
#
_entry.id   cc9c4765d8b6aa5dd4dec0d1c0694e43
#
_cell.length_a   1.000
_cell.length_b   1.000
_cell.length_c   1.000
_cell.angle_alpha   90.00
_cell.angle_beta   90.00
_cell.angle_gamma   90.00
#
_symmetry.space_group_name_H-M   'P 1'
#
loop_
_entity.id
_entity.type
_entity.pdbx_description
1 polymer ?
#
loop_
_entity_poly.entity_id
_entity_poly.type
_entity_poly.pdbx_seq_one_letter_code
_entity_poly.pdbx_strand_id
1 'polypeptide(L)'
;MSKVCLVLGAGRGIGATVAKKFALEGFHSYLCRRSDQSALEESIAEIKNQGGLASGELIDATKEYVIEELIEKIEKDIGAIEVLIYNLGAQSGFKNLAETSLKEFEWGWKMASQGLFRATKILCPLMVNRGSGTIIATSATAAMRLSLIHI
;
A
#
# COMPACT_ATOMS: atom_id res chain seq x y z
N MET A 1 -4.80 -22.15 -1.20
CA MET A 1 -4.15 -20.84 -1.43
C MET A 1 -4.32 -19.99 -0.19
N SER A 2 -3.30 -19.25 0.19
CA SER A 2 -3.34 -18.37 1.37
C SER A 2 -4.20 -17.15 1.11
N LYS A 3 -4.84 -16.61 2.18
CA LYS A 3 -5.42 -15.26 2.13
C LYS A 3 -4.27 -14.27 2.18
N VAL A 4 -4.26 -13.29 1.29
CA VAL A 4 -3.17 -12.31 1.20
C VAL A 4 -3.61 -10.96 1.74
N CYS A 5 -2.74 -10.32 2.54
CA CYS A 5 -2.78 -8.91 2.86
C CYS A 5 -1.71 -8.19 2.06
N LEU A 6 -2.09 -7.47 1.01
CA LEU A 6 -1.18 -6.65 0.22
C LEU A 6 -1.00 -5.28 0.88
N VAL A 7 0.24 -4.93 1.22
CA VAL A 7 0.59 -3.64 1.83
C VAL A 7 1.42 -2.81 0.85
N LEU A 8 0.78 -1.86 0.19
CA LEU A 8 1.45 -0.85 -0.63
C LEU A 8 1.89 0.29 0.28
N GLY A 9 3.20 0.47 0.42
CA GLY A 9 3.80 1.43 1.35
C GLY A 9 4.21 0.81 2.70
N ALA A 10 4.85 -0.36 2.67
CA ALA A 10 5.37 -1.06 3.85
C ALA A 10 6.67 -0.44 4.38
N GLY A 11 6.66 0.86 4.68
CA GLY A 11 7.74 1.54 5.39
C GLY A 11 7.78 1.18 6.88
N ARG A 12 8.85 1.58 7.58
CA ARG A 12 9.11 1.26 9.01
C ARG A 12 8.02 1.71 10.00
N GLY A 13 7.07 2.52 9.59
CA GLY A 13 5.96 2.97 10.42
C GLY A 13 4.73 2.07 10.31
N ILE A 14 3.60 2.68 9.95
CA ILE A 14 2.27 2.03 9.88
C ILE A 14 2.30 0.79 8.99
N GLY A 15 2.88 0.88 7.79
CA GLY A 15 2.81 -0.21 6.82
C GLY A 15 3.45 -1.51 7.30
N ALA A 16 4.67 -1.47 7.86
CA ALA A 16 5.33 -2.66 8.38
C ALA A 16 4.60 -3.23 9.61
N THR A 17 4.10 -2.36 10.51
CA THR A 17 3.34 -2.79 11.68
C THR A 17 2.04 -3.48 11.31
N VAL A 18 1.31 -2.94 10.33
CA VAL A 18 0.06 -3.55 9.84
C VAL A 18 0.35 -4.88 9.16
N ALA A 19 1.37 -4.96 8.30
CA ALA A 19 1.78 -6.22 7.66
C ALA A 19 2.05 -7.31 8.70
N LYS A 20 2.81 -6.99 9.75
CA LYS A 20 3.10 -7.91 10.84
C LYS A 20 1.82 -8.39 11.54
N LYS A 21 0.89 -7.49 11.85
CA LYS A 21 -0.37 -7.87 12.51
C LYS A 21 -1.19 -8.82 11.65
N PHE A 22 -1.37 -8.53 10.37
CA PHE A 22 -2.10 -9.43 9.48
C PHE A 22 -1.41 -10.79 9.31
N ALA A 23 -0.08 -10.83 9.26
CA ALA A 23 0.66 -12.08 9.18
C ALA A 23 0.44 -12.97 10.42
N LEU A 24 0.39 -12.38 11.61
CA LEU A 24 0.12 -13.10 12.86
C LEU A 24 -1.34 -13.58 12.97
N GLU A 25 -2.26 -12.98 12.22
CA GLU A 25 -3.66 -13.42 12.08
C GLU A 25 -3.86 -14.44 10.94
N GLY A 26 -2.78 -14.98 10.41
CA GLY A 26 -2.82 -16.07 9.42
C GLY A 26 -2.90 -15.63 7.96
N PHE A 27 -2.73 -14.36 7.67
CA PHE A 27 -2.59 -13.90 6.29
C PHE A 27 -1.14 -14.09 5.78
N HIS A 28 -0.98 -14.28 4.48
CA HIS A 28 0.31 -14.04 3.85
C HIS A 28 0.44 -12.53 3.61
N SER A 29 1.26 -11.84 4.39
CA SER A 29 1.50 -10.41 4.20
C SER A 29 2.48 -10.18 3.05
N TYR A 30 2.05 -9.46 2.03
CA TYR A 30 2.90 -9.07 0.90
C TYR A 30 3.28 -7.59 1.02
N LEU A 31 4.57 -7.34 1.28
CA LEU A 31 5.10 -6.02 1.60
C LEU A 31 5.70 -5.36 0.36
N CYS A 32 5.22 -4.17 0.02
CA CYS A 32 5.77 -3.37 -1.07
C CYS A 32 6.26 -2.01 -0.59
N ARG A 33 7.46 -1.64 -1.00
CA ARG A 33 8.05 -0.33 -0.77
C ARG A 33 8.88 0.11 -1.97
N ARG A 34 9.17 1.42 -2.07
CA ARG A 34 9.85 1.94 -3.26
C ARG A 34 11.35 1.70 -3.26
N SER A 35 11.98 1.68 -2.10
CA SER A 35 13.44 1.63 -1.94
C SER A 35 13.81 0.98 -0.62
N ASP A 36 15.11 0.73 -0.41
CA ASP A 36 15.67 0.15 0.82
C ASP A 36 15.32 -1.34 0.97
N GLN A 37 15.99 -2.14 0.15
CA GLN A 37 15.85 -3.61 0.12
C GLN A 37 16.15 -4.24 1.49
N SER A 38 17.20 -3.76 2.18
CA SER A 38 17.59 -4.29 3.49
C SER A 38 16.45 -4.18 4.51
N ALA A 39 15.82 -3.01 4.61
CA ALA A 39 14.72 -2.83 5.54
C ALA A 39 13.44 -3.58 5.14
N LEU A 40 13.26 -3.90 3.85
CA LEU A 40 12.19 -4.80 3.41
C LEU A 40 12.47 -6.23 3.89
N GLU A 41 13.68 -6.71 3.66
CA GLU A 41 14.11 -8.05 4.09
C GLU A 41 14.09 -8.21 5.61
N GLU A 42 14.53 -7.21 6.37
CA GLU A 42 14.42 -7.17 7.82
C GLU A 42 12.97 -7.31 8.30
N SER A 43 12.04 -6.56 7.69
CA SER A 43 10.62 -6.65 8.03
C SER A 43 10.01 -8.01 7.71
N ILE A 44 10.38 -8.60 6.58
CA ILE A 44 9.95 -9.96 6.18
C ILE A 44 10.53 -11.00 7.14
N ALA A 45 11.81 -10.90 7.47
CA ALA A 45 12.49 -11.81 8.41
C ALA A 45 11.87 -11.74 9.81
N GLU A 46 11.57 -10.54 10.30
CA GLU A 46 10.91 -10.34 11.59
C GLU A 46 9.55 -11.05 11.64
N ILE A 47 8.74 -10.92 10.59
CA ILE A 47 7.43 -11.59 10.51
C ILE A 47 7.61 -13.11 10.51
N LYS A 48 8.53 -13.63 9.70
CA LYS A 48 8.80 -15.08 9.60
C LYS A 48 9.31 -15.66 10.91
N ASN A 49 10.19 -14.94 11.61
CA ASN A 49 10.72 -15.35 12.92
C ASN A 49 9.64 -15.45 14.01
N GLN A 50 8.51 -14.77 13.82
CA GLN A 50 7.35 -14.84 14.70
C GLN A 50 6.29 -15.84 14.23
N GLY A 51 6.62 -16.67 13.22
CA GLY A 51 5.73 -17.72 12.70
C GLY A 51 4.72 -17.23 11.64
N GLY A 52 4.79 -15.96 11.23
CA GLY A 52 3.94 -15.42 10.17
C GLY A 52 4.46 -15.73 8.76
N LEU A 53 3.59 -15.61 7.76
CA LEU A 53 3.94 -15.72 6.36
C LEU A 53 4.13 -14.32 5.76
N ALA A 54 5.27 -14.07 5.14
CA ALA A 54 5.55 -12.81 4.49
C ALA A 54 6.47 -12.96 3.28
N SER A 55 6.22 -12.14 2.28
CA SER A 55 7.09 -11.89 1.14
C SER A 55 6.93 -10.44 0.69
N GLY A 56 7.69 -10.02 -0.29
CA GLY A 56 7.57 -8.65 -0.78
C GLY A 56 8.64 -8.31 -1.82
N GLU A 57 8.49 -7.15 -2.40
CA GLU A 57 9.42 -6.62 -3.39
C GLU A 57 9.44 -5.10 -3.42
N LEU A 58 10.47 -4.54 -4.03
CA LEU A 58 10.54 -3.10 -4.28
C LEU A 58 9.72 -2.78 -5.53
N ILE A 59 8.80 -1.83 -5.39
CA ILE A 59 8.02 -1.31 -6.50
C ILE A 59 7.95 0.22 -6.47
N ASP A 60 7.92 0.84 -7.63
CA ASP A 60 7.54 2.24 -7.77
C ASP A 60 6.10 2.33 -8.26
N ALA A 61 5.18 2.53 -7.34
CA ALA A 61 3.74 2.60 -7.61
C ALA A 61 3.33 3.75 -8.56
N THR A 62 4.23 4.68 -8.85
CA THR A 62 3.99 5.77 -9.83
C THR A 62 4.22 5.33 -11.27
N LYS A 63 4.87 4.20 -11.47
CA LYS A 63 5.11 3.63 -12.80
C LYS A 63 3.85 2.94 -13.34
N GLU A 64 3.69 3.03 -14.66
CA GLU A 64 2.57 2.39 -15.35
C GLU A 64 2.65 0.86 -15.20
N TYR A 65 1.50 0.24 -15.07
CA TYR A 65 1.27 -1.21 -14.98
C TYR A 65 1.89 -1.95 -13.79
N VAL A 66 2.77 -1.34 -13.00
CA VAL A 66 3.48 -2.01 -11.88
C VAL A 66 2.51 -2.53 -10.81
N ILE A 67 1.47 -1.77 -10.47
CA ILE A 67 0.47 -2.20 -9.48
C ILE A 67 -0.39 -3.34 -10.05
N GLU A 68 -0.77 -3.23 -11.31
CA GLU A 68 -1.59 -4.20 -12.01
C GLU A 68 -0.87 -5.55 -12.10
N GLU A 69 0.34 -5.56 -12.62
CA GLU A 69 1.19 -6.75 -12.74
C GLU A 69 1.48 -7.41 -11.38
N LEU A 70 1.71 -6.59 -10.36
CA LEU A 70 1.89 -7.07 -8.99
C LEU A 70 0.65 -7.80 -8.47
N ILE A 71 -0.53 -7.21 -8.64
CA ILE A 71 -1.80 -7.82 -8.20
C ILE A 71 -2.03 -9.14 -8.93
N GLU A 72 -1.88 -9.17 -10.25
CA GLU A 72 -2.03 -10.39 -11.05
C GLU A 72 -1.06 -11.50 -10.61
N LYS A 73 0.20 -11.15 -10.39
CA LYS A 73 1.23 -12.06 -9.89
C LYS A 73 0.85 -12.65 -8.52
N ILE A 74 0.42 -11.82 -7.58
CA ILE A 74 0.05 -12.27 -6.23
C ILE A 74 -1.18 -13.19 -6.26
N GLU A 75 -2.22 -12.78 -6.97
CA GLU A 75 -3.46 -13.56 -7.12
C GLU A 75 -3.19 -14.93 -7.75
N LYS A 76 -2.26 -15.00 -8.70
CA LYS A 76 -1.88 -16.23 -9.40
C LYS A 76 -0.96 -17.14 -8.57
N ASP A 77 0.08 -16.57 -7.98
CA ASP A 77 1.21 -17.35 -7.47
C ASP A 77 1.12 -17.63 -5.96
N ILE A 78 0.39 -16.79 -5.21
CA ILE A 78 0.33 -16.86 -3.74
C ILE A 78 -1.10 -17.15 -3.26
N GLY A 79 -2.05 -16.32 -3.66
CA GLY A 79 -3.43 -16.48 -3.29
C GLY A 79 -4.25 -15.20 -3.38
N ALA A 80 -5.51 -15.30 -3.00
CA ALA A 80 -6.46 -14.20 -3.10
C ALA A 80 -6.07 -13.02 -2.20
N ILE A 81 -5.99 -11.83 -2.76
CA ILE A 81 -5.79 -10.59 -1.99
C ILE A 81 -7.14 -10.24 -1.33
N GLU A 82 -7.27 -10.65 -0.07
CA GLU A 82 -8.46 -10.39 0.75
C GLU A 82 -8.41 -9.00 1.39
N VAL A 83 -7.19 -8.47 1.59
CA VAL A 83 -6.98 -7.16 2.20
C VAL A 83 -5.96 -6.37 1.39
N LEU A 84 -6.33 -5.17 0.98
CA LEU A 84 -5.43 -4.16 0.47
C LEU A 84 -5.24 -3.07 1.53
N ILE A 85 -3.99 -2.86 1.95
CA ILE A 85 -3.59 -1.69 2.74
C ILE A 85 -2.87 -0.72 1.80
N TYR A 86 -3.53 0.38 1.47
CA TYR A 86 -2.95 1.44 0.67
C TYR A 86 -2.39 2.53 1.60
N ASN A 87 -1.10 2.45 1.89
CA ASN A 87 -0.38 3.32 2.81
C ASN A 87 0.66 4.18 2.07
N LEU A 88 0.40 4.47 0.81
CA LEU A 88 1.21 5.37 0.02
C LEU A 88 0.69 6.79 0.15
N GLY A 89 1.59 7.73 0.42
CA GLY A 89 1.29 9.13 0.49
C GLY A 89 2.52 9.95 0.14
N ALA A 90 2.30 11.14 -0.38
CA ALA A 90 3.34 12.12 -0.61
C ALA A 90 3.12 13.28 0.36
N GLN A 91 4.10 13.53 1.21
CA GLN A 91 4.12 14.77 1.98
C GLN A 91 4.60 15.92 1.08
N SER A 92 3.75 16.35 0.16
CA SER A 92 4.00 17.54 -0.65
C SER A 92 3.37 18.82 -0.06
N GLY A 93 2.76 18.70 1.11
CA GLY A 93 1.84 19.70 1.66
C GLY A 93 2.42 20.74 2.60
N PHE A 94 3.75 20.87 2.72
CA PHE A 94 4.36 21.89 3.60
C PHE A 94 4.81 23.17 2.86
N LYS A 95 4.54 23.24 1.55
CA LYS A 95 4.82 24.44 0.74
C LYS A 95 3.55 25.24 0.53
N ASN A 96 3.69 26.55 0.44
CA ASN A 96 2.63 27.41 -0.02
C ASN A 96 2.20 27.05 -1.45
N LEU A 97 0.98 27.33 -1.81
CA LEU A 97 0.45 27.04 -3.15
C LEU A 97 1.34 27.67 -4.25
N ALA A 98 1.79 28.91 -4.05
CA ALA A 98 2.65 29.63 -4.98
C ALA A 98 4.05 28.98 -5.17
N GLU A 99 4.51 28.19 -4.21
CA GLU A 99 5.82 27.53 -4.21
C GLU A 99 5.73 26.07 -4.67
N THR A 100 4.52 25.54 -4.80
CA THR A 100 4.27 24.16 -5.23
C THR A 100 4.37 24.06 -6.74
N SER A 101 5.34 23.31 -7.25
CA SER A 101 5.47 23.08 -8.69
C SER A 101 4.40 22.08 -9.18
N LEU A 102 4.04 22.19 -10.46
CA LEU A 102 3.14 21.22 -11.11
C LEU A 102 3.65 19.78 -10.97
N LYS A 103 4.96 19.58 -11.07
CA LYS A 103 5.60 18.25 -10.90
C LYS A 103 5.38 17.68 -9.51
N GLU A 104 5.48 18.48 -8.46
CA GLU A 104 5.23 18.05 -7.08
C GLU A 104 3.75 17.73 -6.87
N PHE A 105 2.85 18.53 -7.43
CA PHE A 105 1.41 18.26 -7.39
C PHE A 105 1.05 16.95 -8.11
N GLU A 106 1.54 16.76 -9.33
CA GLU A 106 1.31 15.54 -10.10
C GLU A 106 1.87 14.30 -9.38
N TRP A 107 3.06 14.40 -8.80
CA TRP A 107 3.66 13.31 -8.08
C TRP A 107 2.85 12.94 -6.83
N GLY A 108 2.40 13.92 -6.07
CA GLY A 108 1.52 13.71 -4.93
C GLY A 108 0.22 13.01 -5.32
N TRP A 109 -0.40 13.46 -6.42
CA TRP A 109 -1.63 12.87 -6.94
C TRP A 109 -1.41 11.42 -7.45
N LYS A 110 -0.32 11.17 -8.17
CA LYS A 110 0.06 9.82 -8.63
C LYS A 110 0.24 8.85 -7.47
N MET A 111 0.93 9.27 -6.42
CA MET A 111 1.17 8.44 -5.25
C MET A 111 -0.10 8.17 -4.45
N ALA A 112 -0.86 9.21 -4.11
CA ALA A 112 -1.98 9.08 -3.18
C ALA A 112 -3.27 8.59 -3.85
N SER A 113 -3.63 9.14 -5.00
CA SER A 113 -4.96 8.94 -5.62
C SER A 113 -4.92 7.99 -6.81
N GLN A 114 -4.05 8.24 -7.77
CA GLN A 114 -4.00 7.44 -9.00
C GLN A 114 -3.62 5.98 -8.71
N GLY A 115 -2.63 5.76 -7.84
CA GLY A 115 -2.23 4.41 -7.47
C GLY A 115 -3.35 3.63 -6.76
N LEU A 116 -4.09 4.28 -5.85
CA LEU A 116 -5.25 3.66 -5.21
C LEU A 116 -6.33 3.33 -6.24
N PHE A 117 -6.63 4.24 -7.16
CA PHE A 117 -7.60 4.01 -8.23
C PHE A 117 -7.22 2.79 -9.09
N ARG A 118 -5.95 2.68 -9.49
CA ARG A 118 -5.45 1.56 -10.28
C ARG A 118 -5.59 0.23 -9.53
N ALA A 119 -5.17 0.19 -8.27
CA ALA A 119 -5.30 -1.00 -7.44
C ALA A 119 -6.77 -1.43 -7.26
N THR A 120 -7.64 -0.49 -6.95
CA THR A 120 -9.07 -0.78 -6.73
C THR A 120 -9.78 -1.19 -8.02
N LYS A 121 -9.41 -0.62 -9.17
CA LYS A 121 -9.97 -0.97 -10.47
C LYS A 121 -9.82 -2.47 -10.79
N ILE A 122 -8.74 -3.09 -10.34
CA ILE A 122 -8.50 -4.53 -10.54
C ILE A 122 -9.07 -5.35 -9.38
N LEU A 123 -8.80 -4.94 -8.15
CA LEU A 123 -9.18 -5.74 -6.98
C LEU A 123 -10.68 -5.76 -6.71
N CYS A 124 -11.40 -4.67 -6.92
CA CYS A 124 -12.83 -4.64 -6.64
C CYS A 124 -13.63 -5.71 -7.40
N PRO A 125 -13.46 -5.91 -8.72
CA PRO A 125 -14.15 -6.98 -9.42
C PRO A 125 -13.80 -8.37 -8.88
N LEU A 126 -12.52 -8.62 -8.54
CA LEU A 126 -12.09 -9.90 -7.97
C LEU A 126 -12.71 -10.14 -6.58
N MET A 127 -12.72 -9.13 -5.73
CA MET A 127 -13.32 -9.19 -4.39
C MET A 127 -14.84 -9.37 -4.46
N VAL A 128 -15.51 -8.69 -5.36
CA VAL A 128 -16.97 -8.84 -5.58
C VAL A 128 -17.29 -10.24 -6.07
N ASN A 129 -16.57 -10.78 -7.05
CA ASN A 129 -16.80 -12.11 -7.59
C ASN A 129 -16.64 -13.22 -6.54
N ARG A 130 -15.74 -13.05 -5.57
CA ARG A 130 -15.56 -14.03 -4.48
C ARG A 130 -16.37 -13.71 -3.22
N GLY A 131 -17.11 -12.60 -3.22
CA GLY A 131 -17.97 -12.20 -2.09
C GLY A 131 -17.22 -11.75 -0.84
N SER A 132 -15.90 -11.49 -0.93
CA SER A 132 -15.07 -11.05 0.20
C SER A 132 -13.94 -10.15 -0.26
N GLY A 133 -13.56 -9.20 0.59
CA GLY A 133 -12.44 -8.30 0.39
C GLY A 133 -12.57 -7.02 1.20
N THR A 134 -11.43 -6.44 1.59
CA THR A 134 -11.37 -5.18 2.35
C THR A 134 -10.27 -4.30 1.77
N ILE A 135 -10.59 -3.03 1.55
CA ILE A 135 -9.63 -2.02 1.11
C ILE A 135 -9.54 -0.94 2.18
N ILE A 136 -8.34 -0.71 2.69
CA ILE A 136 -8.05 0.29 3.72
C ILE A 136 -7.02 1.27 3.15
N ALA A 137 -7.38 2.55 3.09
CA ALA A 137 -6.47 3.63 2.71
C ALA A 137 -6.09 4.46 3.93
N THR A 138 -4.79 4.64 4.15
CA THR A 138 -4.29 5.57 5.17
C THR A 138 -4.53 7.00 4.70
N SER A 139 -5.18 7.79 5.54
CA SER A 139 -5.50 9.18 5.27
C SER A 139 -5.12 10.06 6.47
N ALA A 140 -5.27 11.35 6.32
CA ALA A 140 -5.04 12.32 7.40
C ALA A 140 -6.36 12.93 7.87
N THR A 141 -6.40 13.39 9.11
CA THR A 141 -7.56 14.11 9.67
C THR A 141 -7.95 15.32 8.83
N ALA A 142 -6.97 15.97 8.19
CA ALA A 142 -7.20 17.09 7.27
C ALA A 142 -8.06 16.73 6.04
N ALA A 143 -8.12 15.47 5.66
CA ALA A 143 -8.99 15.01 4.57
C ALA A 143 -10.47 15.00 4.97
N MET A 144 -10.76 14.92 6.27
CA MET A 144 -12.12 14.88 6.82
C MET A 144 -12.54 16.22 7.43
N ARG A 145 -11.57 17.03 7.87
CA ARG A 145 -11.81 18.32 8.50
C ARG A 145 -10.85 19.34 7.89
N LEU A 146 -11.38 20.33 7.18
CA LEU A 146 -10.60 21.50 6.84
C LEU A 146 -10.12 22.16 8.14
N SER A 147 -8.84 22.07 8.41
CA SER A 147 -8.23 22.78 9.52
C SER A 147 -8.03 24.23 9.09
N LEU A 148 -8.88 25.10 9.55
CA LEU A 148 -8.76 26.55 9.35
C LEU A 148 -7.64 27.19 10.20
N ILE A 149 -6.98 26.40 11.03
CA ILE A 149 -5.88 26.82 11.92
C ILE A 149 -4.67 27.36 11.14
N HIS A 150 -4.51 26.93 9.89
CA HIS A 150 -3.39 27.32 9.03
C HIS A 150 -3.77 28.31 7.93
N ILE A 151 -4.96 28.84 7.98
CA ILE A 151 -5.44 29.94 7.14
C ILE A 151 -5.40 31.24 7.95
#